data_e151d5b7c6061b2cf7374ca9533ba32d
#
_entry.id   e151d5b7c6061b2cf7374ca9533ba32d
#
_cell.length_a   1.000
_cell.length_b   1.000
_cell.length_c   1.000
_cell.angle_alpha   90.00
_cell.angle_beta   90.00
_cell.angle_gamma   90.00
#
_symmetry.space_group_name_H-M   'P 1'
#
loop_
_entity.id
_entity.type
_entity.pdbx_description
1 polymer ?
#
loop_
_entity_poly.entity_id
_entity_poly.type
_entity_poly.pdbx_seq_one_letter_code
_entity_poly.pdbx_strand_id
1 'polypeptide(L)'
;YLGEKLAEQKADVRVLVNNAGCGTTGNIGFGATSADVMRVVDLNVRALTMVTQTVIPFMTRGAKIINVSSIAAFCPTPRMTVYSASKAYVSAFTGGIADELRPKGISVTAVCPGPMKTEFFDAAGDHDLFGNIPWCDPVKVVAGTIRAAKKGRTFYTPTVFNKFYRFVAKILPMKWMIKATRV
;
A
#
# COMPACT_ATOMS: atom_id res chain seq x y z
N TYR A 1 1.20 -16.99 -17.77
CA TYR A 1 2.59 -17.29 -17.39
C TYR A 1 2.80 -17.53 -15.89
N LEU A 2 2.48 -16.59 -14.94
CA LEU A 2 2.69 -16.83 -13.50
C LEU A 2 1.84 -18.00 -12.99
N GLY A 3 0.54 -18.00 -13.28
CA GLY A 3 -0.38 -19.05 -12.83
C GLY A 3 -0.03 -20.42 -13.38
N GLU A 4 0.39 -20.51 -14.64
CA GLU A 4 0.86 -21.74 -15.27
C GLU A 4 2.10 -22.28 -14.55
N LYS A 5 3.08 -21.42 -14.25
CA LYS A 5 4.28 -21.81 -13.51
C LYS A 5 3.97 -22.31 -12.10
N LEU A 6 3.05 -21.64 -11.40
CA LEU A 6 2.62 -22.11 -10.07
C LEU A 6 1.91 -23.46 -10.15
N ALA A 7 1.09 -23.67 -11.18
CA ALA A 7 0.41 -24.96 -11.41
C ALA A 7 1.37 -26.08 -11.77
N GLU A 8 2.31 -25.84 -12.70
CA GLU A 8 3.36 -26.78 -13.08
C GLU A 8 4.18 -27.26 -11.86
N GLN A 9 4.52 -26.33 -10.98
CA GLN A 9 5.29 -26.60 -9.75
C GLN A 9 4.45 -27.17 -8.61
N LYS A 10 3.13 -27.30 -8.77
CA LYS A 10 2.19 -27.67 -7.68
C LYS A 10 2.42 -26.83 -6.43
N ALA A 11 2.59 -25.51 -6.61
CA ALA A 11 3.02 -24.60 -5.57
C ALA A 11 1.99 -24.53 -4.42
N ASP A 12 2.48 -24.51 -3.17
CA ASP A 12 1.72 -24.09 -1.98
C ASP A 12 2.28 -22.74 -1.51
N VAL A 13 1.62 -21.65 -1.92
CA VAL A 13 2.07 -20.29 -1.60
C VAL A 13 1.66 -19.92 -0.19
N ARG A 14 2.62 -19.87 0.72
CA ARG A 14 2.37 -19.54 2.14
C ARG A 14 2.35 -18.06 2.43
N VAL A 15 3.09 -17.26 1.66
CA VAL A 15 3.14 -15.81 1.83
C VAL A 15 3.24 -15.13 0.47
N LEU A 16 2.34 -14.18 0.21
CA LEU A 16 2.43 -13.24 -0.90
C LEU A 16 2.71 -11.85 -0.34
N VAL A 17 3.75 -11.18 -0.83
CA VAL A 17 4.06 -9.79 -0.48
C VAL A 17 3.99 -8.92 -1.74
N ASN A 18 2.94 -8.13 -1.85
CA ASN A 18 2.81 -7.11 -2.88
C ASN A 18 3.52 -5.83 -2.42
N ASN A 19 4.83 -5.81 -2.62
CA ASN A 19 5.70 -4.70 -2.21
C ASN A 19 5.99 -3.73 -3.37
N ALA A 20 6.06 -4.22 -4.60
CA ALA A 20 6.36 -3.38 -5.75
C ALA A 20 5.40 -2.19 -5.84
N GLY A 21 5.95 -1.01 -6.04
CA GLY A 21 5.18 0.22 -6.13
C GLY A 21 6.07 1.41 -6.46
N CYS A 22 5.46 2.40 -7.10
CA CYS A 22 6.14 3.66 -7.41
C CYS A 22 5.23 4.84 -7.08
N GLY A 23 5.83 6.03 -7.05
CA GLY A 23 5.13 7.30 -6.91
C GLY A 23 5.40 8.19 -8.11
N THR A 24 4.62 9.24 -8.23
CA THR A 24 4.90 10.38 -9.10
C THR A 24 4.47 11.65 -8.39
N THR A 25 5.18 12.70 -8.64
CA THR A 25 4.91 14.05 -8.13
C THR A 25 4.53 14.96 -9.29
N GLY A 26 3.85 16.05 -8.98
CA GLY A 26 3.39 17.03 -9.95
C GLY A 26 1.87 17.12 -10.01
N ASN A 27 1.38 18.29 -10.44
CA ASN A 27 -0.05 18.49 -10.65
C ASN A 27 -0.52 17.68 -11.84
N ILE A 28 -1.64 17.00 -11.71
CA ILE A 28 -2.23 16.28 -12.82
C ILE A 28 -2.62 17.25 -13.94
N GLY A 29 -2.16 16.97 -15.15
CA GLY A 29 -2.35 17.85 -16.31
C GLY A 29 -1.31 18.96 -16.48
N PHE A 30 -0.44 19.23 -15.48
CA PHE A 30 0.53 20.32 -15.57
C PHE A 30 1.98 19.92 -15.24
N GLY A 31 2.21 18.80 -14.59
CA GLY A 31 3.55 18.42 -14.14
C GLY A 31 3.82 16.92 -14.15
N ALA A 32 2.78 16.11 -13.97
CA ALA A 32 2.89 14.65 -14.12
C ALA A 32 2.70 14.29 -15.60
N THR A 33 3.61 13.50 -16.15
CA THR A 33 3.45 12.99 -17.53
C THR A 33 2.41 11.86 -17.57
N SER A 34 1.78 11.64 -18.72
CA SER A 34 0.86 10.50 -18.91
C SER A 34 1.55 9.16 -18.63
N ALA A 35 2.82 9.03 -19.02
CA ALA A 35 3.61 7.83 -18.76
C ALA A 35 3.81 7.57 -17.26
N ASP A 36 4.11 8.60 -16.47
CA ASP A 36 4.25 8.48 -15.02
C ASP A 36 2.93 8.10 -14.34
N VAL A 37 1.85 8.75 -14.74
CA VAL A 37 0.50 8.44 -14.25
C VAL A 37 0.14 6.99 -14.52
N MET A 38 0.32 6.53 -15.75
CA MET A 38 0.03 5.14 -16.15
C MET A 38 0.92 4.16 -15.40
N ARG A 39 2.21 4.44 -15.23
CA ARG A 39 3.14 3.60 -14.47
C ARG A 39 2.66 3.38 -13.03
N VAL A 40 2.20 4.43 -12.36
CA VAL A 40 1.67 4.32 -10.99
C VAL A 40 0.40 3.45 -10.96
N VAL A 41 -0.54 3.66 -11.88
CA VAL A 41 -1.77 2.88 -11.96
C VAL A 41 -1.47 1.42 -12.29
N ASP A 42 -0.63 1.18 -13.26
CA ASP A 42 -0.27 -0.18 -13.71
C ASP A 42 0.42 -0.97 -12.62
N LEU A 43 1.39 -0.38 -11.93
CA LEU A 43 2.17 -1.09 -10.91
C LEU A 43 1.40 -1.21 -9.59
N ASN A 44 0.89 -0.08 -9.07
CA ASN A 44 0.31 -0.06 -7.71
C ASN A 44 -1.11 -0.66 -7.66
N VAL A 45 -1.84 -0.66 -8.79
CA VAL A 45 -3.24 -1.10 -8.84
C VAL A 45 -3.36 -2.38 -9.68
N ARG A 46 -3.13 -2.28 -11.00
CA ARG A 46 -3.38 -3.40 -11.92
C ARG A 46 -2.50 -4.60 -11.60
N ALA A 47 -1.18 -4.44 -11.50
CA ALA A 47 -0.28 -5.54 -11.24
C ALA A 47 -0.53 -6.19 -9.87
N LEU A 48 -0.72 -5.38 -8.81
CA LEU A 48 -1.04 -5.88 -7.48
C LEU A 48 -2.31 -6.74 -7.50
N THR A 49 -3.38 -6.24 -8.16
CA THR A 49 -4.66 -6.94 -8.26
C THR A 49 -4.52 -8.26 -9.01
N MET A 50 -3.88 -8.23 -10.19
CA MET A 50 -3.70 -9.41 -11.03
C MET A 50 -2.84 -10.47 -10.38
N VAL A 51 -1.71 -10.07 -9.75
CA VAL A 51 -0.84 -11.02 -9.03
C VAL A 51 -1.61 -11.66 -7.87
N THR A 52 -2.34 -10.86 -7.10
CA THR A 52 -3.13 -11.36 -5.98
C THR A 52 -4.18 -12.38 -6.45
N GLN A 53 -4.95 -12.04 -7.48
CA GLN A 53 -5.96 -12.92 -8.07
C GLN A 53 -5.35 -14.23 -8.56
N THR A 54 -4.22 -14.15 -9.26
CA THR A 54 -3.52 -15.31 -9.82
C THR A 54 -3.00 -16.24 -8.73
N VAL A 55 -2.53 -15.70 -7.59
CA VAL A 55 -1.86 -16.48 -6.54
C VAL A 55 -2.85 -17.09 -5.54
N ILE A 56 -3.99 -16.47 -5.27
CA ILE A 56 -4.98 -16.96 -4.29
C ILE A 56 -5.36 -18.45 -4.48
N PRO A 57 -5.58 -18.98 -5.70
CA PRO A 57 -5.89 -20.39 -5.88
C PRO A 57 -4.81 -21.36 -5.38
N PHE A 58 -3.58 -20.90 -5.24
CA PHE A 58 -2.43 -21.68 -4.76
C PHE A 58 -2.14 -21.45 -3.27
N MET A 59 -3.05 -20.80 -2.54
CA MET A 59 -2.90 -20.51 -1.11
C MET A 59 -3.83 -21.41 -0.28
N THR A 60 -3.31 -21.93 0.82
CA THR A 60 -4.05 -22.80 1.75
C THR A 60 -4.24 -22.11 3.11
N ARG A 61 -5.03 -22.76 3.99
CA ARG A 61 -5.28 -22.26 5.36
C ARG A 61 -3.96 -21.91 6.08
N GLY A 62 -3.95 -20.74 6.70
CA GLY A 62 -2.78 -20.20 7.39
C GLY A 62 -1.86 -19.35 6.49
N ALA A 63 -2.09 -19.32 5.17
CA ALA A 63 -1.35 -18.44 4.26
C ALA A 63 -1.65 -16.94 4.54
N LYS A 64 -0.76 -16.08 4.07
CA LYS A 64 -0.80 -14.65 4.35
C LYS A 64 -0.54 -13.83 3.10
N ILE A 65 -1.32 -12.76 2.94
CA ILE A 65 -1.09 -11.73 1.93
C ILE A 65 -0.71 -10.44 2.65
N ILE A 66 0.35 -9.78 2.22
CA ILE A 66 0.80 -8.49 2.73
C ILE A 66 0.84 -7.51 1.57
N ASN A 67 0.03 -6.46 1.65
CA ASN A 67 -0.03 -5.39 0.67
C ASN A 67 0.61 -4.12 1.23
N VAL A 68 1.59 -3.56 0.50
CA VAL A 68 2.25 -2.32 0.93
C VAL A 68 1.45 -1.11 0.44
N SER A 69 0.67 -0.53 1.36
CA SER A 69 -0.04 0.73 1.19
C SER A 69 0.81 1.91 1.69
N SER A 70 0.21 2.95 2.22
CA SER A 70 0.86 4.16 2.77
C SER A 70 -0.10 4.92 3.67
N ILE A 71 0.40 5.84 4.49
CA ILE A 71 -0.45 6.86 5.15
C ILE A 71 -1.12 7.78 4.12
N ALA A 72 -0.56 7.94 2.92
CA ALA A 72 -1.17 8.66 1.81
C ALA A 72 -2.53 8.05 1.38
N ALA A 73 -2.83 6.81 1.77
CA ALA A 73 -4.13 6.19 1.55
C ALA A 73 -5.26 6.81 2.40
N PHE A 74 -4.93 7.55 3.45
CA PHE A 74 -5.93 8.06 4.39
C PHE A 74 -6.49 9.43 3.99
N CYS A 75 -5.78 10.16 3.14
CA CYS A 75 -6.21 11.46 2.64
C CYS A 75 -5.59 11.73 1.25
N PRO A 76 -6.36 12.31 0.30
CA PRO A 76 -5.80 12.78 -0.96
C PRO A 76 -4.68 13.80 -0.71
N THR A 77 -3.54 13.60 -1.36
CA THR A 77 -2.37 14.50 -1.25
C THR A 77 -2.18 15.22 -2.58
N PRO A 78 -2.48 16.53 -2.66
CA PRO A 78 -2.20 17.32 -3.87
C PRO A 78 -0.74 17.16 -4.30
N ARG A 79 -0.46 17.24 -5.61
CA ARG A 79 0.81 16.91 -6.26
C ARG A 79 1.23 15.43 -6.20
N MET A 80 0.60 14.60 -5.33
CA MET A 80 0.72 13.14 -5.29
C MET A 80 -0.65 12.46 -5.47
N THR A 81 -1.55 13.08 -6.22
CA THR A 81 -2.95 12.65 -6.32
C THR A 81 -3.09 11.21 -6.80
N VAL A 82 -2.40 10.83 -7.89
CA VAL A 82 -2.49 9.46 -8.43
C VAL A 82 -1.89 8.45 -7.46
N TYR A 83 -0.77 8.79 -6.82
CA TYR A 83 -0.15 7.94 -5.82
C TYR A 83 -1.08 7.73 -4.61
N SER A 84 -1.60 8.79 -4.00
CA SER A 84 -2.51 8.67 -2.84
C SER A 84 -3.77 7.89 -3.19
N ALA A 85 -4.35 8.11 -4.38
CA ALA A 85 -5.49 7.35 -4.89
C ALA A 85 -5.15 5.86 -5.07
N SER A 86 -3.97 5.53 -5.63
CA SER A 86 -3.52 4.15 -5.77
C SER A 86 -3.34 3.45 -4.42
N LYS A 87 -2.81 4.14 -3.40
CA LYS A 87 -2.64 3.58 -2.05
C LYS A 87 -3.97 3.47 -1.30
N ALA A 88 -4.93 4.36 -1.56
CA ALA A 88 -6.30 4.21 -1.08
C ALA A 88 -6.98 2.96 -1.68
N TYR A 89 -6.81 2.73 -3.00
CA TYR A 89 -7.23 1.49 -3.64
C TYR A 89 -6.65 0.26 -2.94
N VAL A 90 -5.32 0.21 -2.72
CA VAL A 90 -4.65 -0.92 -2.04
C VAL A 90 -5.25 -1.18 -0.66
N SER A 91 -5.55 -0.11 0.09
CA SER A 91 -6.17 -0.25 1.43
C SER A 91 -7.60 -0.79 1.34
N ALA A 92 -8.43 -0.26 0.44
CA ALA A 92 -9.80 -0.72 0.23
C ALA A 92 -9.84 -2.17 -0.27
N PHE A 93 -9.04 -2.48 -1.29
CA PHE A 93 -8.88 -3.83 -1.84
C PHE A 93 -8.47 -4.84 -0.76
N THR A 94 -7.48 -4.48 0.07
CA THR A 94 -7.05 -5.33 1.20
C THR A 94 -8.18 -5.59 2.17
N GLY A 95 -8.98 -4.57 2.50
CA GLY A 95 -10.14 -4.72 3.38
C GLY A 95 -11.17 -5.69 2.83
N GLY A 96 -11.51 -5.57 1.55
CA GLY A 96 -12.47 -6.44 0.87
C GLY A 96 -12.00 -7.90 0.85
N ILE A 97 -10.82 -8.15 0.27
CA ILE A 97 -10.33 -9.54 0.15
C ILE A 97 -9.98 -10.18 1.51
N ALA A 98 -9.70 -9.39 2.56
CA ALA A 98 -9.50 -9.93 3.90
C ALA A 98 -10.79 -10.57 4.45
N ASP A 99 -11.94 -10.01 4.13
CA ASP A 99 -13.23 -10.58 4.51
C ASP A 99 -13.57 -11.81 3.66
N GLU A 100 -13.42 -11.72 2.35
CA GLU A 100 -13.67 -12.82 1.40
C GLU A 100 -12.81 -14.06 1.70
N LEU A 101 -11.55 -13.87 2.13
CA LEU A 101 -10.60 -14.96 2.36
C LEU A 101 -10.61 -15.48 3.81
N ARG A 102 -11.30 -14.81 4.72
CA ARG A 102 -11.42 -15.23 6.13
C ARG A 102 -11.98 -16.65 6.30
N PRO A 103 -13.06 -17.06 5.58
CA PRO A 103 -13.56 -18.44 5.67
C PRO A 103 -12.54 -19.49 5.23
N LYS A 104 -11.64 -19.14 4.31
CA LYS A 104 -10.54 -20.00 3.86
C LYS A 104 -9.38 -20.05 4.85
N GLY A 105 -9.39 -19.23 5.90
CA GLY A 105 -8.30 -19.11 6.88
C GLY A 105 -7.05 -18.45 6.34
N ILE A 106 -7.17 -17.63 5.28
CA ILE A 106 -6.09 -16.81 4.71
C ILE A 106 -6.20 -15.39 5.30
N SER A 107 -5.12 -14.88 5.85
CA SER A 107 -5.11 -13.51 6.40
C SER A 107 -4.51 -12.52 5.40
N VAL A 108 -5.11 -11.33 5.33
CA VAL A 108 -4.64 -10.26 4.45
C VAL A 108 -4.37 -9.00 5.27
N THR A 109 -3.20 -8.41 5.08
CA THR A 109 -2.74 -7.26 5.86
C THR A 109 -2.27 -6.14 4.93
N ALA A 110 -2.85 -4.94 5.05
CA ALA A 110 -2.28 -3.70 4.52
C ALA A 110 -1.33 -3.09 5.55
N VAL A 111 -0.08 -2.85 5.16
CA VAL A 111 0.81 -1.98 5.92
C VAL A 111 0.73 -0.56 5.38
N CYS A 112 0.52 0.41 6.28
CA CYS A 112 0.37 1.82 5.93
C CYS A 112 1.47 2.65 6.62
N PRO A 113 2.73 2.59 6.12
CA PRO A 113 3.83 3.36 6.68
C PRO A 113 3.75 4.84 6.29
N GLY A 114 4.42 5.68 7.07
CA GLY A 114 4.85 7.01 6.67
C GLY A 114 6.08 6.95 5.77
N PRO A 115 6.73 8.10 5.51
CA PRO A 115 7.94 8.15 4.71
C PRO A 115 9.04 7.27 5.31
N MET A 116 9.78 6.58 4.44
CA MET A 116 10.91 5.73 4.79
C MET A 116 12.09 6.09 3.87
N LYS A 117 13.29 6.21 4.41
CA LYS A 117 14.49 6.45 3.60
C LYS A 117 14.78 5.20 2.75
N THR A 118 14.35 5.21 1.51
CA THR A 118 14.48 4.14 0.53
C THR A 118 14.62 4.75 -0.87
N GLU A 119 15.06 3.99 -1.83
CA GLU A 119 15.15 4.36 -3.26
C GLU A 119 13.83 4.90 -3.86
N PHE A 120 12.71 4.68 -3.18
CA PHE A 120 11.42 5.23 -3.59
C PHE A 120 11.43 6.76 -3.71
N PHE A 121 12.16 7.44 -2.80
CA PHE A 121 12.27 8.91 -2.80
C PHE A 121 13.18 9.41 -3.89
N ASP A 122 14.27 8.71 -4.16
CA ASP A 122 15.20 9.04 -5.24
C ASP A 122 14.49 9.01 -6.59
N ALA A 123 13.61 8.01 -6.77
CA ALA A 123 12.78 7.85 -7.96
C ALA A 123 11.61 8.86 -8.04
N ALA A 124 11.13 9.40 -6.91
CA ALA A 124 10.05 10.38 -6.87
C ALA A 124 10.50 11.82 -7.13
N GLY A 125 11.83 12.09 -7.08
CA GLY A 125 12.44 13.33 -7.55
C GLY A 125 12.26 14.58 -6.66
N ASP A 126 11.64 14.45 -5.49
CA ASP A 126 11.40 15.60 -4.59
C ASP A 126 11.59 15.18 -3.12
N HIS A 127 12.74 15.55 -2.57
CA HIS A 127 13.12 15.20 -1.20
C HIS A 127 12.41 16.06 -0.13
N ASP A 128 11.85 17.21 -0.50
CA ASP A 128 11.19 18.13 0.44
C ASP A 128 9.69 17.88 0.59
N LEU A 129 9.14 16.91 -0.15
CA LEU A 129 7.72 16.60 -0.23
C LEU A 129 7.05 16.28 1.11
N PHE A 130 7.80 15.85 2.12
CA PHE A 130 7.23 15.34 3.36
C PHE A 130 7.50 16.23 4.57
N GLY A 131 8.19 17.35 4.38
CA GLY A 131 8.40 18.37 5.42
C GLY A 131 8.74 17.76 6.79
N ASN A 132 7.93 18.07 7.80
CA ASN A 132 8.13 17.64 9.19
C ASN A 132 7.49 16.29 9.52
N ILE A 133 7.08 15.47 8.54
CA ILE A 133 6.51 14.13 8.83
C ILE A 133 7.63 13.22 9.34
N PRO A 134 7.45 12.59 10.53
CA PRO A 134 8.48 11.71 11.08
C PRO A 134 8.76 10.50 10.18
N TRP A 135 10.03 10.28 9.88
CA TRP A 135 10.48 9.12 9.10
C TRP A 135 10.28 7.83 9.85
N CYS A 136 9.81 6.81 9.14
CA CYS A 136 9.69 5.46 9.66
C CYS A 136 10.99 4.68 9.41
N ASP A 137 11.43 3.91 10.41
CA ASP A 137 12.53 2.95 10.26
C ASP A 137 12.01 1.71 9.48
N PRO A 138 12.57 1.41 8.29
CA PRO A 138 12.11 0.29 7.47
C PRO A 138 12.17 -1.06 8.20
N VAL A 139 13.20 -1.31 9.00
CA VAL A 139 13.38 -2.58 9.74
C VAL A 139 12.26 -2.76 10.76
N LYS A 140 11.93 -1.69 11.51
CA LYS A 140 10.84 -1.73 12.48
C LYS A 140 9.47 -1.87 11.80
N VAL A 141 9.28 -1.24 10.64
CA VAL A 141 8.06 -1.37 9.84
C VAL A 141 7.88 -2.81 9.38
N VAL A 142 8.90 -3.43 8.80
CA VAL A 142 8.86 -4.84 8.35
C VAL A 142 8.57 -5.77 9.51
N ALA A 143 9.32 -5.67 10.60
CA ALA A 143 9.12 -6.52 11.77
C ALA A 143 7.71 -6.38 12.37
N GLY A 144 7.18 -5.14 12.42
CA GLY A 144 5.82 -4.86 12.88
C GLY A 144 4.76 -5.42 11.93
N THR A 145 4.99 -5.33 10.62
CA THR A 145 4.10 -5.87 9.58
C THR A 145 3.98 -7.40 9.69
N ILE A 146 5.12 -8.09 9.83
CA ILE A 146 5.14 -9.55 10.00
C ILE A 146 4.37 -9.95 11.26
N ARG A 147 4.57 -9.26 12.38
CA ARG A 147 3.82 -9.51 13.62
C ARG A 147 2.31 -9.26 13.44
N ALA A 148 1.93 -8.21 12.73
CA ALA A 148 0.53 -7.90 12.44
C ALA A 148 -0.13 -8.98 11.55
N ALA A 149 0.55 -9.41 10.50
CA ALA A 149 0.11 -10.48 9.61
C ALA A 149 -0.02 -11.82 10.33
N LYS A 150 0.94 -12.17 11.22
CA LYS A 150 0.85 -13.37 12.06
C LYS A 150 -0.37 -13.36 12.99
N LYS A 151 -0.79 -12.16 13.46
CA LYS A 151 -1.98 -11.96 14.31
C LYS A 151 -3.28 -11.81 13.51
N GLY A 152 -3.26 -11.95 12.18
CA GLY A 152 -4.42 -11.78 11.31
C GLY A 152 -5.00 -10.36 11.27
N ARG A 153 -4.19 -9.34 11.56
CA ARG A 153 -4.64 -7.93 11.51
C ARG A 153 -4.74 -7.47 10.07
N THR A 154 -5.91 -6.98 9.67
CA THR A 154 -6.13 -6.46 8.31
C THR A 154 -5.36 -5.16 8.03
N PHE A 155 -5.15 -4.31 9.04
CA PHE A 155 -4.41 -3.06 8.87
C PHE A 155 -3.32 -2.91 9.93
N TYR A 156 -2.13 -2.53 9.49
CA TYR A 156 -1.03 -2.14 10.35
C TYR A 156 -0.51 -0.76 9.98
N THR A 157 -0.59 0.18 10.91
CA THR A 157 -0.04 1.52 10.78
C THR A 157 1.09 1.65 11.80
N PRO A 158 2.36 1.75 11.36
CA PRO A 158 3.50 1.93 12.26
C PRO A 158 3.47 3.34 12.87
N THR A 159 4.21 3.54 13.93
CA THR A 159 4.36 4.78 14.71
C THR A 159 3.06 5.32 15.34
N VAL A 160 3.21 6.06 16.42
CA VAL A 160 2.07 6.72 17.11
C VAL A 160 1.53 7.85 16.24
N PHE A 161 2.44 8.63 15.62
CA PHE A 161 2.07 9.73 14.73
C PHE A 161 1.17 9.25 13.58
N ASN A 162 1.56 8.19 12.88
CA ASN A 162 0.80 7.67 11.75
C ASN A 162 -0.58 7.11 12.16
N LYS A 163 -0.67 6.52 13.36
CA LYS A 163 -1.97 6.06 13.92
C LYS A 163 -2.88 7.25 14.24
N PHE A 164 -2.32 8.31 14.83
CA PHE A 164 -3.04 9.53 15.11
C PHE A 164 -3.53 10.20 13.81
N TYR A 165 -2.64 10.33 12.81
CA TYR A 165 -3.00 10.83 11.48
C TYR A 165 -4.15 10.04 10.85
N ARG A 166 -4.07 8.70 10.89
CA ARG A 166 -5.16 7.82 10.41
C ARG A 166 -6.48 8.07 11.14
N PHE A 167 -6.44 8.28 12.45
CA PHE A 167 -7.62 8.57 13.25
C PHE A 167 -8.23 9.92 12.86
N VAL A 168 -7.41 10.96 12.79
CA VAL A 168 -7.83 12.31 12.41
C VAL A 168 -8.42 12.34 11.00
N ALA A 169 -7.79 11.66 10.04
CA ALA A 169 -8.27 11.57 8.66
C ALA A 169 -9.65 10.88 8.52
N LYS A 170 -10.09 10.12 9.53
CA LYS A 170 -11.43 9.51 9.55
C LYS A 170 -12.52 10.42 10.11
N ILE A 171 -12.13 11.40 10.92
CA ILE A 171 -13.08 12.25 11.65
C ILE A 171 -13.24 13.62 11.00
N LEU A 172 -12.13 14.21 10.57
CA LEU A 172 -12.15 15.55 10.00
C LEU A 172 -12.72 15.55 8.57
N PRO A 173 -13.43 16.65 8.20
CA PRO A 173 -13.86 16.84 6.83
C PRO A 173 -12.69 16.77 5.83
N MET A 174 -12.86 16.01 4.77
CA MET A 174 -11.82 15.76 3.74
C MET A 174 -11.17 17.06 3.23
N LYS A 175 -11.96 18.13 3.03
CA LYS A 175 -11.45 19.43 2.56
C LYS A 175 -10.40 20.06 3.49
N TRP A 176 -10.49 19.82 4.80
CA TRP A 176 -9.52 20.35 5.77
C TRP A 176 -8.24 19.52 5.75
N MET A 177 -8.41 18.21 5.65
CA MET A 177 -7.28 17.27 5.53
C MET A 177 -6.46 17.55 4.26
N ILE A 178 -7.12 17.78 3.11
CA ILE A 178 -6.44 18.10 1.84
C ILE A 178 -5.61 19.38 1.97
N LYS A 179 -6.13 20.41 2.67
CA LYS A 179 -5.35 21.64 2.92
C LYS A 179 -4.11 21.38 3.78
N ALA A 180 -4.24 20.53 4.80
CA ALA A 180 -3.14 20.18 5.70
C ALA A 180 -2.09 19.25 5.07
N THR A 181 -2.45 18.49 4.03
CA THR A 181 -1.55 17.55 3.33
C THR A 181 -1.05 18.07 1.99
N ARG A 182 -1.28 19.34 1.68
CA ARG A 182 -0.74 19.96 0.47
C ARG A 182 0.78 20.05 0.58
N VAL A 183 1.47 19.40 -0.33
CA VAL A 183 2.93 19.36 -0.48
C VAL A 183 3.37 20.18 -1.69
#